data_6a41031b6bb55c7221019e9840227603
#
_entry.id   6a41031b6bb55c7221019e9840227603
#
_cell.length_a   1.000
_cell.length_b   1.000
_cell.length_c   1.000
_cell.angle_alpha   90.00
_cell.angle_beta   90.00
_cell.angle_gamma   90.00
#
_symmetry.space_group_name_H-M   'P 1'
#
loop_
_entity.id
_entity.type
_entity.pdbx_description
1 polymer ?
#
loop_
_entity_poly.entity_id
_entity_poly.type
_entity_poly.pdbx_seq_one_letter_code
_entity_poly.pdbx_strand_id
1 'polypeptide(L)'
;FGGDTDNFNFPRYCLDFSFLRLYDDGAPAVTPAHLDMRFTPVAENDIVLIAGNPGRTSRLKTTAELAFERDTNLPWQIASLSELRGRLIAYSAQGPDQSRIASSTLQSVENSFKGLSGRRQALADPTGFAHVAERQADLQQRVHRNRAAQREVGDAWGEIERAQATYRGMFYRYQYLEQRAGERSLLFGWARDLVRGAAERDKPDAERLVRYTDARVP
;
A
#
# COMPACT_ATOMS: atom_id res chain seq x y z
N PHE A 1 -11.21 16.99 12.35
CA PHE A 1 -10.92 16.17 13.53
C PHE A 1 -11.87 14.98 13.67
N GLY A 2 -12.01 14.08 12.72
CA GLY A 2 -12.87 12.90 12.84
C GLY A 2 -12.18 11.70 13.49
N GLY A 3 -10.92 11.79 13.83
CA GLY A 3 -10.12 10.65 14.27
C GLY A 3 -10.02 9.57 13.20
N ASP A 4 -9.28 8.52 13.49
CA ASP A 4 -9.09 7.43 12.51
C ASP A 4 -10.32 6.53 12.35
N THR A 5 -11.26 6.57 13.30
CA THR A 5 -12.49 5.80 13.23
C THR A 5 -13.37 6.17 12.03
N ASP A 6 -13.32 7.43 11.58
CA ASP A 6 -14.10 7.92 10.44
C ASP A 6 -13.32 7.93 9.13
N ASN A 7 -12.06 7.59 9.18
CA ASN A 7 -11.23 7.53 7.98
C ASN A 7 -11.78 6.46 6.99
N PHE A 8 -11.78 6.77 5.70
CA PHE A 8 -12.39 5.96 4.62
C PHE A 8 -13.92 5.80 4.67
N ASN A 9 -14.63 6.49 5.54
CA ASN A 9 -16.10 6.56 5.48
C ASN A 9 -16.54 7.58 4.43
N PHE A 10 -17.66 7.30 3.77
CA PHE A 10 -18.32 8.25 2.87
C PHE A 10 -19.85 8.15 3.05
N PRO A 11 -20.54 9.30 3.18
CA PRO A 11 -20.00 10.65 3.31
C PRO A 11 -19.28 10.86 4.65
N ARG A 12 -18.26 11.73 4.65
CA ARG A 12 -17.47 12.06 5.84
C ARG A 12 -17.69 13.52 6.23
N TYR A 13 -18.15 13.75 7.41
CA TYR A 13 -18.44 15.09 7.96
C TYR A 13 -17.34 15.49 8.94
N CYS A 14 -16.16 15.76 8.43
CA CYS A 14 -15.01 16.17 9.22
C CYS A 14 -14.41 17.46 8.67
N LEU A 15 -13.93 18.30 9.56
CA LEU A 15 -13.13 19.47 9.23
C LEU A 15 -11.64 19.07 9.24
N ASP A 16 -11.10 18.74 8.08
CA ASP A 16 -9.74 18.23 7.91
C ASP A 16 -8.76 19.31 7.43
N PHE A 17 -8.86 20.51 7.98
CA PHE A 17 -7.92 21.58 7.72
C PHE A 17 -7.60 22.38 8.97
N SER A 18 -6.47 23.07 8.96
CA SER A 18 -6.09 24.04 9.97
C SER A 18 -5.45 25.27 9.33
N PHE A 19 -5.61 26.42 9.96
CA PHE A 19 -4.92 27.63 9.57
C PHE A 19 -3.76 27.87 10.52
N LEU A 20 -2.60 28.15 9.96
CA LEU A 20 -1.42 28.60 10.69
C LEU A 20 -1.17 30.07 10.32
N ARG A 21 -0.98 30.90 11.35
CA ARG A 21 -0.55 32.29 11.14
C ARG A 21 0.94 32.39 11.45
N LEU A 22 1.70 32.82 10.48
CA LEU A 22 3.13 33.07 10.64
C LEU A 22 3.34 34.50 11.15
N TYR A 23 4.35 34.69 11.97
CA TYR A 23 4.77 35.98 12.49
C TYR A 23 6.23 36.22 12.13
N ASP A 24 6.53 37.45 11.78
CA ASP A 24 7.88 37.96 11.54
C ASP A 24 8.07 39.17 12.46
N ASP A 25 9.11 39.16 13.28
CA ASP A 25 9.40 40.21 14.30
C ASP A 25 8.18 40.59 15.18
N GLY A 26 7.38 39.62 15.56
CA GLY A 26 6.20 39.82 16.43
C GLY A 26 4.95 40.37 15.72
N ALA A 27 5.02 40.65 14.42
CA ALA A 27 3.88 41.04 13.59
C ALA A 27 3.47 39.92 12.65
N PRO A 28 2.21 39.85 12.19
CA PRO A 28 1.82 38.89 11.16
C PRO A 28 2.66 39.04 9.91
N ALA A 29 3.23 37.94 9.43
CA ALA A 29 4.08 37.93 8.22
C ALA A 29 3.29 38.43 7.01
N VAL A 30 3.93 39.27 6.19
CA VAL A 30 3.36 39.78 4.93
C VAL A 30 3.65 38.79 3.83
N THR A 31 2.60 38.21 3.22
CA THR A 31 2.70 37.24 2.12
C THR A 31 2.12 37.85 0.85
N PRO A 32 2.92 38.63 0.06
CA PRO A 32 2.42 39.33 -1.13
C PRO A 32 2.02 38.38 -2.26
N ALA A 33 2.62 37.17 -2.30
CA ALA A 33 2.26 36.10 -3.23
C ALA A 33 1.47 35.02 -2.49
N HIS A 34 0.20 34.92 -2.75
CA HIS A 34 -0.69 33.92 -2.13
C HIS A 34 -1.74 33.45 -3.15
N LEU A 35 -2.37 32.32 -2.87
CA LEU A 35 -3.52 31.83 -3.63
C LEU A 35 -4.80 32.46 -3.09
N ASP A 36 -5.69 32.86 -4.01
CA ASP A 36 -7.01 33.35 -3.62
C ASP A 36 -7.85 32.21 -3.05
N MET A 37 -8.36 32.41 -1.84
CA MET A 37 -9.28 31.46 -1.23
C MET A 37 -10.70 31.76 -1.69
N ARG A 38 -11.33 30.77 -2.31
CA ARG A 38 -12.75 30.85 -2.72
C ARG A 38 -13.58 29.84 -1.93
N PHE A 39 -14.74 30.29 -1.47
CA PHE A 39 -15.71 29.46 -0.77
C PHE A 39 -16.89 29.06 -1.67
N THR A 40 -16.78 29.30 -2.98
CA THR A 40 -17.78 28.88 -3.96
C THR A 40 -17.62 27.37 -4.21
N PRO A 41 -18.68 26.55 -4.11
CA PRO A 41 -18.62 25.15 -4.46
C PRO A 41 -18.14 24.95 -5.90
N VAL A 42 -17.36 23.92 -6.16
CA VAL A 42 -17.02 23.46 -7.51
C VAL A 42 -18.23 22.74 -8.11
N ALA A 43 -18.45 22.92 -9.42
CA ALA A 43 -19.48 22.23 -10.16
C ALA A 43 -18.97 20.90 -10.74
N GLU A 44 -19.89 20.02 -11.13
CA GLU A 44 -19.54 18.82 -11.84
C GLU A 44 -18.86 19.16 -13.18
N ASN A 45 -17.76 18.48 -13.50
CA ASN A 45 -16.87 18.71 -14.65
C ASN A 45 -15.97 19.95 -14.58
N ASP A 46 -15.93 20.65 -13.46
CA ASP A 46 -14.90 21.69 -13.27
C ASP A 46 -13.51 21.05 -13.22
N ILE A 47 -12.55 21.71 -13.84
CA ILE A 47 -11.14 21.30 -13.77
C ILE A 47 -10.58 21.77 -12.43
N VAL A 48 -10.13 20.84 -11.61
CA VAL A 48 -9.49 21.11 -10.32
C VAL A 48 -8.04 20.64 -10.32
N LEU A 49 -7.17 21.40 -9.68
CA LEU A 49 -5.78 21.02 -9.45
C LEU A 49 -5.58 20.78 -7.95
N ILE A 50 -5.05 19.62 -7.62
CA ILE A 50 -4.75 19.23 -6.24
C ILE A 50 -3.25 19.25 -6.05
N ALA A 51 -2.76 20.16 -5.20
CA ALA A 51 -1.37 20.16 -4.78
C ALA A 51 -1.15 19.13 -3.69
N GLY A 52 -0.10 18.33 -3.80
CA GLY A 52 0.26 17.32 -2.80
C GLY A 52 1.12 16.21 -3.39
N ASN A 53 1.56 15.32 -2.51
CA ASN A 53 2.34 14.14 -2.86
C ASN A 53 1.49 12.89 -2.63
N PRO A 54 0.67 12.46 -3.60
CA PRO A 54 -0.09 11.22 -3.44
C PRO A 54 0.88 10.04 -3.30
N GLY A 55 0.67 9.20 -2.31
CA GLY A 55 1.58 8.11 -2.00
C GLY A 55 1.65 7.06 -3.10
N ARG A 56 0.51 6.64 -3.64
CA ARG A 56 0.43 5.58 -4.67
C ARG A 56 -0.89 5.61 -5.43
N THR A 57 -0.84 5.29 -6.72
CA THR A 57 -2.02 4.97 -7.53
C THR A 57 -1.91 3.56 -8.11
N SER A 58 -3.06 2.94 -8.43
CA SER A 58 -3.13 1.59 -9.02
C SER A 58 -3.97 1.58 -10.31
N ARG A 59 -4.12 2.73 -10.96
CA ARG A 59 -5.01 2.90 -12.12
C ARG A 59 -4.57 2.11 -13.35
N LEU A 60 -3.29 1.79 -13.46
CA LEU A 60 -2.70 1.10 -14.63
C LEU A 60 -2.46 -0.38 -14.40
N LYS A 61 -2.92 -0.95 -13.30
CA LYS A 61 -2.81 -2.39 -13.06
C LYS A 61 -3.65 -3.17 -14.06
N THR A 62 -3.10 -4.30 -14.50
CA THR A 62 -3.79 -5.26 -15.36
C THR A 62 -4.85 -6.04 -14.59
N THR A 63 -5.77 -6.67 -15.30
CA THR A 63 -6.78 -7.55 -14.68
C THR A 63 -6.14 -8.72 -13.93
N ALA A 64 -5.02 -9.27 -14.41
CA ALA A 64 -4.27 -10.32 -13.74
C ALA A 64 -3.70 -9.87 -12.39
N GLU A 65 -3.12 -8.66 -12.33
CA GLU A 65 -2.64 -8.06 -11.08
C GLU A 65 -3.78 -7.77 -10.11
N LEU A 66 -4.91 -7.24 -10.60
CA LEU A 66 -6.06 -6.95 -9.76
C LEU A 66 -6.75 -8.23 -9.23
N ALA A 67 -6.80 -9.28 -10.04
CA ALA A 67 -7.28 -10.59 -9.61
C ALA A 67 -6.38 -11.18 -8.51
N PHE A 68 -5.05 -11.07 -8.67
CA PHE A 68 -4.12 -11.48 -7.63
C PHE A 68 -4.32 -10.70 -6.32
N GLU A 69 -4.49 -9.37 -6.41
CA GLU A 69 -4.79 -8.54 -5.25
C GLU A 69 -6.09 -8.99 -4.56
N ARG A 70 -7.18 -9.17 -5.32
CA ARG A 70 -8.50 -9.56 -4.81
C ARG A 70 -8.49 -10.92 -4.13
N ASP A 71 -7.85 -11.90 -4.76
CA ASP A 71 -7.99 -13.32 -4.41
C ASP A 71 -6.88 -13.84 -3.49
N THR A 72 -5.73 -13.17 -3.43
CA THR A 72 -4.56 -13.64 -2.68
C THR A 72 -4.02 -12.61 -1.70
N ASN A 73 -3.61 -11.44 -2.19
CA ASN A 73 -2.87 -10.48 -1.37
C ASN A 73 -3.75 -9.79 -0.32
N LEU A 74 -4.89 -9.22 -0.74
CA LEU A 74 -5.80 -8.53 0.18
C LEU A 74 -6.40 -9.46 1.25
N PRO A 75 -6.89 -10.66 0.93
CA PRO A 75 -7.37 -11.60 1.94
C PRO A 75 -6.33 -11.91 3.01
N TRP A 76 -5.08 -12.15 2.60
CA TRP A 76 -3.99 -12.42 3.52
C TRP A 76 -3.66 -11.22 4.41
N GLN A 77 -3.56 -10.01 3.83
CA GLN A 77 -3.29 -8.79 4.59
C GLN A 77 -4.42 -8.49 5.58
N ILE A 78 -5.68 -8.58 5.15
CA ILE A 78 -6.85 -8.32 6.01
C ILE A 78 -6.89 -9.32 7.16
N ALA A 79 -6.66 -10.61 6.92
CA ALA A 79 -6.61 -11.62 7.98
C ALA A 79 -5.51 -11.33 9.00
N SER A 80 -4.30 -10.99 8.53
CA SER A 80 -3.17 -10.64 9.38
C SER A 80 -3.42 -9.38 10.23
N LEU A 81 -4.05 -8.37 9.64
CA LEU A 81 -4.41 -7.13 10.35
C LEU A 81 -5.56 -7.36 11.33
N SER A 82 -6.53 -8.21 10.98
CA SER A 82 -7.65 -8.56 11.87
C SER A 82 -7.14 -9.24 13.14
N GLU A 83 -6.20 -10.18 13.01
CA GLU A 83 -5.59 -10.82 14.18
C GLU A 83 -4.80 -9.83 15.03
N LEU A 84 -3.94 -9.01 14.41
CA LEU A 84 -3.17 -8.00 15.12
C LEU A 84 -4.06 -6.99 15.83
N ARG A 85 -5.14 -6.55 15.17
CA ARG A 85 -6.17 -5.67 15.73
C ARG A 85 -6.78 -6.28 16.99
N GLY A 86 -7.23 -7.53 16.91
CA GLY A 86 -7.82 -8.24 18.06
C GLY A 86 -6.85 -8.34 19.24
N ARG A 87 -5.58 -8.63 18.99
CA ARG A 87 -4.54 -8.68 20.03
C ARG A 87 -4.27 -7.31 20.65
N LEU A 88 -4.23 -6.24 19.86
CA LEU A 88 -4.03 -4.87 20.35
C LEU A 88 -5.22 -4.40 21.19
N ILE A 89 -6.46 -4.72 20.78
CA ILE A 89 -7.66 -4.41 21.55
C ILE A 89 -7.62 -5.14 22.91
N ALA A 90 -7.33 -6.45 22.90
CA ALA A 90 -7.24 -7.24 24.12
C ALA A 90 -6.11 -6.74 25.06
N TYR A 91 -4.97 -6.31 24.51
CA TYR A 91 -3.90 -5.70 25.28
C TYR A 91 -4.29 -4.35 25.85
N SER A 92 -4.93 -3.51 25.07
CA SER A 92 -5.42 -2.18 25.52
C SER A 92 -6.43 -2.27 26.68
N ALA A 93 -7.22 -3.34 26.72
CA ALA A 93 -8.20 -3.56 27.78
C ALA A 93 -7.59 -3.93 29.14
N GLN A 94 -6.27 -4.21 29.22
CA GLN A 94 -5.59 -4.58 30.46
C GLN A 94 -5.34 -3.38 31.38
N GLY A 95 -5.37 -2.14 30.86
CA GLY A 95 -5.21 -0.93 31.69
C GLY A 95 -4.81 0.31 30.89
N PRO A 96 -4.76 1.46 31.56
CA PRO A 96 -4.46 2.75 30.92
C PRO A 96 -3.08 2.79 30.24
N ASP A 97 -2.06 2.21 30.83
CA ASP A 97 -0.71 2.18 30.25
C ASP A 97 -0.65 1.30 29.01
N GLN A 98 -1.28 0.13 29.02
CA GLN A 98 -1.40 -0.75 27.88
C GLN A 98 -2.16 -0.10 26.74
N SER A 99 -3.25 0.60 27.06
CA SER A 99 -4.01 1.39 26.08
C SER A 99 -3.16 2.49 25.45
N ARG A 100 -2.40 3.24 26.24
CA ARG A 100 -1.49 4.28 25.78
C ARG A 100 -0.39 3.71 24.86
N ILE A 101 0.21 2.59 25.25
CA ILE A 101 1.27 1.92 24.48
C ILE A 101 0.74 1.42 23.14
N ALA A 102 -0.45 0.81 23.10
CA ALA A 102 -1.04 0.24 21.90
C ALA A 102 -1.66 1.27 20.96
N SER A 103 -2.02 2.45 21.45
CA SER A 103 -2.86 3.45 20.77
C SER A 103 -2.41 3.74 19.33
N SER A 104 -1.17 4.15 19.14
CA SER A 104 -0.64 4.51 17.80
C SER A 104 -0.65 3.33 16.84
N THR A 105 -0.26 2.15 17.31
CA THR A 105 -0.25 0.94 16.48
C THR A 105 -1.68 0.50 16.14
N LEU A 106 -2.59 0.57 17.10
CA LEU A 106 -3.99 0.22 16.90
C LEU A 106 -4.65 1.14 15.86
N GLN A 107 -4.43 2.46 15.97
CA GLN A 107 -4.93 3.43 14.98
C GLN A 107 -4.41 3.11 13.56
N SER A 108 -3.12 2.83 13.42
CA SER A 108 -2.52 2.47 12.13
C SER A 108 -3.09 1.18 11.55
N VAL A 109 -3.33 0.18 12.42
CA VAL A 109 -3.94 -1.10 12.03
C VAL A 109 -5.40 -0.92 11.61
N GLU A 110 -6.18 -0.15 12.37
CA GLU A 110 -7.58 0.18 12.05
C GLU A 110 -7.69 0.91 10.70
N ASN A 111 -6.85 1.91 10.48
CA ASN A 111 -6.79 2.65 9.23
C ASN A 111 -6.47 1.72 8.05
N SER A 112 -5.45 0.89 8.19
CA SER A 112 -5.05 -0.08 7.16
C SER A 112 -6.14 -1.13 6.89
N PHE A 113 -6.74 -1.66 7.95
CA PHE A 113 -7.80 -2.66 7.85
C PHE A 113 -9.02 -2.13 7.07
N LYS A 114 -9.48 -0.91 7.37
CA LYS A 114 -10.58 -0.27 6.65
C LYS A 114 -10.25 -0.05 5.18
N GLY A 115 -9.09 0.54 4.90
CA GLY A 115 -8.66 0.82 3.52
C GLY A 115 -8.54 -0.42 2.67
N LEU A 116 -7.93 -1.50 3.20
CA LEU A 116 -7.77 -2.77 2.48
C LEU A 116 -9.11 -3.52 2.33
N SER A 117 -9.97 -3.46 3.33
CA SER A 117 -11.33 -4.06 3.28
C SER A 117 -12.18 -3.38 2.21
N GLY A 118 -12.19 -2.04 2.16
CA GLY A 118 -12.90 -1.29 1.14
C GLY A 118 -12.35 -1.57 -0.28
N ARG A 119 -11.01 -1.65 -0.41
CA ARG A 119 -10.37 -2.02 -1.68
C ARG A 119 -10.75 -3.43 -2.14
N ARG A 120 -10.76 -4.40 -1.22
CA ARG A 120 -11.19 -5.77 -1.53
C ARG A 120 -12.65 -5.80 -1.97
N GLN A 121 -13.52 -5.08 -1.27
CA GLN A 121 -14.93 -4.97 -1.62
C GLN A 121 -15.13 -4.37 -3.02
N ALA A 122 -14.42 -3.29 -3.34
CA ALA A 122 -14.46 -2.67 -4.67
C ALA A 122 -13.97 -3.63 -5.78
N LEU A 123 -12.93 -4.43 -5.52
CA LEU A 123 -12.44 -5.42 -6.48
C LEU A 123 -13.33 -6.67 -6.58
N ALA A 124 -14.16 -6.93 -5.57
CA ALA A 124 -15.16 -8.01 -5.59
C ALA A 124 -16.45 -7.61 -6.30
N ASP A 125 -16.68 -6.31 -6.54
CA ASP A 125 -17.79 -5.84 -7.35
C ASP A 125 -17.59 -6.24 -8.82
N PRO A 126 -18.48 -7.08 -9.39
CA PRO A 126 -18.36 -7.52 -10.78
C PRO A 126 -18.38 -6.36 -11.77
N THR A 127 -19.18 -5.32 -11.50
CA THR A 127 -19.34 -4.17 -12.40
C THR A 127 -18.05 -3.37 -12.48
N GLY A 128 -17.44 -3.06 -11.34
CA GLY A 128 -16.17 -2.35 -11.28
C GLY A 128 -15.03 -3.12 -11.93
N PHE A 129 -14.97 -4.43 -11.71
CA PHE A 129 -13.95 -5.29 -12.32
C PHE A 129 -14.15 -5.43 -13.84
N ALA A 130 -15.40 -5.57 -14.31
CA ALA A 130 -15.72 -5.61 -15.74
C ALA A 130 -15.26 -4.33 -16.47
N HIS A 131 -15.44 -3.17 -15.87
CA HIS A 131 -14.98 -1.88 -16.41
C HIS A 131 -13.47 -1.83 -16.63
N VAL A 132 -12.69 -2.40 -15.72
CA VAL A 132 -11.24 -2.50 -15.89
C VAL A 132 -10.88 -3.47 -17.00
N ALA A 133 -11.59 -4.61 -17.10
CA ALA A 133 -11.39 -5.59 -18.16
C ALA A 133 -11.69 -5.01 -19.55
N GLU A 134 -12.78 -4.26 -19.70
CA GLU A 134 -13.13 -3.56 -20.93
C GLU A 134 -12.06 -2.55 -21.35
N ARG A 135 -11.58 -1.73 -20.42
CA ARG A 135 -10.51 -0.77 -20.69
C ARG A 135 -9.21 -1.46 -21.11
N GLN A 136 -8.86 -2.59 -20.49
CA GLN A 136 -7.71 -3.37 -20.88
C GLN A 136 -7.89 -3.95 -22.28
N ALA A 137 -9.05 -4.54 -22.57
CA ALA A 137 -9.36 -5.09 -23.89
C ALA A 137 -9.29 -4.03 -25.00
N ASP A 138 -9.84 -2.82 -24.74
CA ASP A 138 -9.74 -1.70 -25.68
C ASP A 138 -8.27 -1.30 -25.94
N LEU A 139 -7.46 -1.22 -24.87
CA LEU A 139 -6.04 -0.92 -25.00
C LEU A 139 -5.30 -2.00 -25.83
N GLN A 140 -5.54 -3.27 -25.52
CA GLN A 140 -4.98 -4.39 -26.27
C GLN A 140 -5.37 -4.34 -27.75
N GLN A 141 -6.63 -4.03 -28.05
CA GLN A 141 -7.09 -3.89 -29.41
C GLN A 141 -6.42 -2.72 -30.15
N ARG A 142 -6.23 -1.57 -29.49
CA ARG A 142 -5.49 -0.43 -30.05
C ARG A 142 -4.05 -0.77 -30.35
N VAL A 143 -3.37 -1.45 -29.43
CA VAL A 143 -2.00 -1.94 -29.65
C VAL A 143 -1.94 -2.92 -30.80
N HIS A 144 -2.86 -3.88 -30.88
CA HIS A 144 -2.91 -4.87 -31.95
C HIS A 144 -3.13 -4.24 -33.35
N ARG A 145 -3.88 -3.16 -33.44
CA ARG A 145 -4.10 -2.42 -34.70
C ARG A 145 -2.90 -1.57 -35.14
N ASN A 146 -1.96 -1.31 -34.22
CA ASN A 146 -0.76 -0.51 -34.51
C ASN A 146 0.48 -1.39 -34.52
N ARG A 147 1.04 -1.67 -35.71
CA ARG A 147 2.20 -2.56 -35.89
C ARG A 147 3.45 -2.08 -35.13
N ALA A 148 3.66 -0.76 -34.97
CA ALA A 148 4.78 -0.23 -34.23
C ALA A 148 4.60 -0.50 -32.73
N ALA A 149 3.44 -0.17 -32.18
CA ALA A 149 3.09 -0.45 -30.78
C ALA A 149 3.11 -1.96 -30.48
N GLN A 150 2.63 -2.79 -31.40
CA GLN A 150 2.64 -4.25 -31.22
C GLN A 150 4.08 -4.81 -31.13
N ARG A 151 5.02 -4.27 -31.91
CA ARG A 151 6.44 -4.68 -31.83
C ARG A 151 7.09 -4.24 -30.52
N GLU A 152 6.73 -3.05 -30.02
CA GLU A 152 7.25 -2.49 -28.80
C GLU A 152 6.69 -3.18 -27.55
N VAL A 153 5.39 -3.41 -27.51
CA VAL A 153 4.69 -4.00 -26.37
C VAL A 153 4.86 -5.52 -26.30
N GLY A 154 4.92 -6.20 -27.46
CA GLY A 154 5.02 -7.67 -27.53
C GLY A 154 3.86 -8.37 -26.82
N ASP A 155 4.17 -9.41 -26.03
CA ASP A 155 3.22 -10.19 -25.23
C ASP A 155 3.20 -9.72 -23.74
N ALA A 156 3.32 -8.42 -23.48
CA ALA A 156 3.45 -7.91 -22.12
C ALA A 156 2.32 -8.35 -21.18
N TRP A 157 1.07 -8.41 -21.66
CA TRP A 157 -0.05 -8.88 -20.81
C TRP A 157 0.07 -10.36 -20.47
N GLY A 158 0.45 -11.20 -21.42
CA GLY A 158 0.69 -12.63 -21.18
C GLY A 158 1.89 -12.84 -20.25
N GLU A 159 2.94 -12.06 -20.38
CA GLU A 159 4.09 -12.09 -19.46
C GLU A 159 3.70 -11.71 -18.03
N ILE A 160 2.91 -10.64 -17.85
CA ILE A 160 2.39 -10.22 -16.56
C ILE A 160 1.51 -11.33 -15.95
N GLU A 161 0.62 -11.94 -16.74
CA GLU A 161 -0.24 -13.03 -16.27
C GLU A 161 0.59 -14.24 -15.78
N ARG A 162 1.58 -14.65 -16.54
CA ARG A 162 2.51 -15.74 -16.16
C ARG A 162 3.32 -15.38 -14.92
N ALA A 163 3.79 -14.15 -14.81
CA ALA A 163 4.49 -13.64 -13.64
C ALA A 163 3.59 -13.65 -12.38
N GLN A 164 2.32 -13.23 -12.52
CA GLN A 164 1.37 -13.29 -11.43
C GLN A 164 1.03 -14.72 -10.99
N ALA A 165 0.92 -15.66 -11.93
CA ALA A 165 0.72 -17.08 -11.63
C ALA A 165 1.93 -17.64 -10.84
N THR A 166 3.14 -17.36 -11.29
CA THR A 166 4.37 -17.76 -10.60
C THR A 166 4.45 -17.14 -9.20
N TYR A 167 4.17 -15.83 -9.08
CA TYR A 167 4.19 -15.13 -7.81
C TYR A 167 3.15 -15.70 -6.83
N ARG A 168 1.96 -16.05 -7.30
CA ARG A 168 0.92 -16.70 -6.48
C ARG A 168 1.42 -18.01 -5.87
N GLY A 169 2.15 -18.82 -6.65
CA GLY A 169 2.71 -20.09 -6.18
C GLY A 169 3.75 -19.95 -5.06
N MET A 170 4.48 -18.85 -5.04
CA MET A 170 5.52 -18.58 -4.05
C MET A 170 5.12 -17.54 -2.99
N PHE A 171 3.91 -16.98 -3.07
CA PHE A 171 3.47 -15.80 -2.33
C PHE A 171 3.75 -15.87 -0.82
N TYR A 172 3.24 -16.89 -0.14
CA TYR A 172 3.40 -17.02 1.32
C TYR A 172 4.88 -17.16 1.72
N ARG A 173 5.62 -18.00 1.01
CA ARG A 173 7.04 -18.18 1.26
C ARG A 173 7.78 -16.85 1.09
N TYR A 174 7.49 -16.11 0.03
CA TYR A 174 8.08 -14.81 -0.24
C TYR A 174 7.71 -13.78 0.84
N GLN A 175 6.43 -13.71 1.24
CA GLN A 175 5.98 -12.80 2.29
C GLN A 175 6.69 -13.04 3.63
N TYR A 176 6.82 -14.29 4.04
CA TYR A 176 7.43 -14.62 5.33
C TYR A 176 8.96 -14.51 5.30
N LEU A 177 9.61 -14.95 4.24
CA LEU A 177 11.06 -15.01 4.19
C LEU A 177 11.71 -13.74 3.65
N GLU A 178 11.06 -13.04 2.69
CA GLU A 178 11.67 -11.89 2.00
C GLU A 178 11.00 -10.55 2.33
N GLN A 179 9.68 -10.52 2.50
CA GLN A 179 8.92 -9.30 2.76
C GLN A 179 8.71 -9.03 4.26
N ARG A 180 9.52 -9.64 5.12
CA ARG A 180 9.60 -9.38 6.56
C ARG A 180 8.34 -9.72 7.36
N ALA A 181 7.33 -10.40 6.79
CA ALA A 181 6.15 -10.78 7.56
C ALA A 181 6.51 -11.69 8.76
N GLY A 182 7.50 -12.57 8.59
CA GLY A 182 8.02 -13.41 9.66
C GLY A 182 8.81 -12.63 10.73
N GLU A 183 9.39 -11.47 10.39
CA GLU A 183 10.18 -10.64 11.33
C GLU A 183 9.34 -9.94 12.41
N ARG A 184 8.01 -10.07 12.37
CA ARG A 184 7.14 -9.72 13.51
C ARG A 184 7.48 -10.55 14.76
N SER A 185 8.13 -11.68 14.59
CA SER A 185 8.78 -12.46 15.66
C SER A 185 10.29 -12.35 15.53
N LEU A 186 10.96 -11.81 16.56
CA LEU A 186 12.42 -11.73 16.61
C LEU A 186 13.09 -13.11 16.46
N LEU A 187 12.50 -14.14 17.07
CA LEU A 187 13.00 -15.51 16.99
C LEU A 187 12.99 -16.04 15.55
N PHE A 188 11.95 -15.74 14.78
CA PHE A 188 11.88 -16.12 13.37
C PHE A 188 12.98 -15.40 12.56
N GLY A 189 13.17 -14.10 12.79
CA GLY A 189 14.21 -13.31 12.15
C GLY A 189 15.59 -13.89 12.42
N TRP A 190 15.92 -14.17 13.67
CA TRP A 190 17.19 -14.78 14.05
C TRP A 190 17.39 -16.18 13.46
N ALA A 191 16.38 -17.04 13.54
CA ALA A 191 16.45 -18.39 12.96
C ALA A 191 16.71 -18.34 11.44
N ARG A 192 16.00 -17.46 10.72
CA ARG A 192 16.22 -17.23 9.28
C ARG A 192 17.66 -16.75 9.01
N ASP A 193 18.13 -15.78 9.77
CA ASP A 193 19.46 -15.19 9.57
C ASP A 193 20.56 -16.19 9.89
N LEU A 194 20.40 -17.04 10.91
CA LEU A 194 21.33 -18.13 11.21
C LEU A 194 21.41 -19.17 10.08
N VAL A 195 20.23 -19.62 9.59
CA VAL A 195 20.17 -20.60 8.49
C VAL A 195 20.79 -20.04 7.22
N ARG A 196 20.45 -18.80 6.87
CA ARG A 196 21.03 -18.14 5.69
C ARG A 196 22.51 -17.86 5.84
N GLY A 197 22.93 -17.35 6.98
CA GLY A 197 24.32 -17.08 7.27
C GLY A 197 25.20 -18.34 7.16
N ALA A 198 24.69 -19.48 7.63
CA ALA A 198 25.36 -20.75 7.45
C ALA A 198 25.51 -21.13 5.95
N ALA A 199 24.42 -21.04 5.17
CA ALA A 199 24.45 -21.34 3.75
C ALA A 199 25.30 -20.36 2.92
N GLU A 200 25.34 -19.09 3.29
CA GLU A 200 26.16 -18.08 2.60
C GLU A 200 27.66 -18.21 2.95
N ARG A 201 27.99 -18.70 4.14
CA ARG A 201 29.40 -18.89 4.58
C ARG A 201 30.16 -19.87 3.69
N ASP A 202 29.47 -20.85 3.13
CA ASP A 202 30.06 -21.85 2.24
C ASP A 202 30.38 -21.30 0.84
N LYS A 203 29.94 -20.07 0.52
CA LYS A 203 30.21 -19.41 -0.76
C LYS A 203 31.44 -18.49 -0.67
N PRO A 204 32.14 -18.26 -1.80
CA PRO A 204 33.10 -17.16 -1.91
C PRO A 204 32.44 -15.82 -1.55
N ASP A 205 33.17 -14.92 -0.89
CA ASP A 205 32.61 -13.64 -0.42
C ASP A 205 31.94 -12.80 -1.52
N ALA A 206 32.52 -12.82 -2.74
CA ALA A 206 31.96 -12.11 -3.91
C ALA A 206 30.60 -12.66 -4.40
N GLU A 207 30.25 -13.89 -4.03
CA GLU A 207 28.99 -14.56 -4.40
C GLU A 207 27.95 -14.52 -3.28
N ARG A 208 28.34 -14.07 -2.08
CA ARG A 208 27.44 -13.97 -0.94
C ARG A 208 26.44 -12.85 -1.13
N LEU A 209 25.25 -13.02 -0.55
CA LEU A 209 24.34 -11.92 -0.38
C LEU A 209 25.03 -10.81 0.44
N VAL A 210 24.89 -9.56 0.01
CA VAL A 210 25.59 -8.38 0.59
C VAL A 210 25.50 -8.31 2.12
N ARG A 211 24.41 -8.78 2.72
CA ARG A 211 24.23 -8.81 4.18
C ARG A 211 25.18 -9.79 4.89
N TYR A 212 25.68 -10.79 4.20
CA TYR A 212 26.52 -11.87 4.74
C TYR A 212 27.95 -11.83 4.21
N THR A 213 28.37 -10.75 3.58
CA THR A 213 29.76 -10.53 3.20
C THR A 213 30.60 -10.24 4.45
N ASP A 214 31.88 -10.62 4.42
CA ASP A 214 32.79 -10.47 5.56
C ASP A 214 32.90 -9.02 6.07
N ALA A 215 32.73 -8.03 5.19
CA ALA A 215 32.71 -6.60 5.55
C ALA A 215 31.47 -6.19 6.38
N ARG A 216 30.44 -7.03 6.47
CA ARG A 216 29.15 -6.71 7.14
C ARG A 216 28.76 -7.68 8.24
N VAL A 217 29.50 -8.77 8.40
CA VAL A 217 29.35 -9.68 9.57
C VAL A 217 30.10 -9.06 10.73
N PRO A 218 29.43 -8.74 11.86
CA PRO A 218 30.10 -8.21 13.07
C PRO A 218 31.01 -9.23 13.71
#